data_08387b47f02b185b18b5fe29c69cfcf4
#
_entry.id   08387b47f02b185b18b5fe29c69cfcf4
#
_cell.length_a   1.000
_cell.length_b   1.000
_cell.length_c   1.000
_cell.angle_alpha   90.00
_cell.angle_beta   90.00
_cell.angle_gamma   90.00
#
_symmetry.space_group_name_H-M   'P 1'
#
loop_
_entity.id
_entity.type
_entity.pdbx_description
1 polymer ?
#
loop_
_entity_poly.entity_id
_entity_poly.type
_entity_poly.pdbx_seq_one_letter_code
_entity_poly.pdbx_strand_id
1 'polypeptide(L)'
;MWGNQTMKLTLKALSLAILGAASTFTFAEEAPASEHTVSGNIGVVSQYVLRGNTASLENDNAAVQGGLDYSHSSGFYAGYWGSTLGYNAELPTETDKSFEHDFYAGFNGAITEDLGFTLGGTYYLYYPADDANVFETLVGLNYKDFGITAQTLTDDVTWGNAGDTYFLASYSYGLPKDFTLNTSLGAYYYSDSGDYEGVTLDTQEDFNFRHFTVGLSHPLGDTGASVNMDYIVGGILRDETDLKNKVVLGLKYEF
;
A
#
# COMPACT_ATOMS: atom_id res chain seq x y z
N MET A 1 -32.56 31.65 23.70
CA MET A 1 -32.03 30.27 23.90
C MET A 1 -31.24 29.92 22.69
N TRP A 2 -29.93 30.00 22.79
CA TRP A 2 -29.00 29.61 21.71
C TRP A 2 -28.53 28.20 22.04
N GLY A 3 -28.91 27.23 21.21
CA GLY A 3 -28.47 25.84 21.35
C GLY A 3 -27.03 25.73 20.87
N ASN A 4 -26.14 25.31 21.75
CA ASN A 4 -24.80 24.82 21.43
C ASN A 4 -24.94 23.56 20.59
N GLN A 5 -24.72 23.66 19.30
CA GLN A 5 -24.40 22.51 18.47
C GLN A 5 -22.89 22.24 18.66
N THR A 6 -22.57 21.25 19.45
CA THR A 6 -21.25 20.64 19.45
C THR A 6 -21.05 19.93 18.11
N MET A 7 -20.28 20.56 17.23
CA MET A 7 -19.84 19.99 15.98
C MET A 7 -18.88 18.83 16.30
N LYS A 8 -19.33 17.60 16.12
CA LYS A 8 -18.49 16.41 16.29
C LYS A 8 -17.63 16.29 15.05
N LEU A 9 -16.32 16.44 15.22
CA LEU A 9 -15.32 16.08 14.22
C LEU A 9 -15.34 14.57 14.03
N THR A 10 -15.84 14.10 12.92
CA THR A 10 -15.61 12.73 12.45
C THR A 10 -14.24 12.69 11.79
N LEU A 11 -13.23 12.23 12.52
CA LEU A 11 -11.95 11.85 11.94
C LEU A 11 -12.20 10.63 11.03
N LYS A 12 -12.21 10.84 9.73
CA LYS A 12 -12.10 9.73 8.78
C LYS A 12 -10.66 9.24 8.87
N ALA A 13 -10.43 8.15 9.59
CA ALA A 13 -9.14 7.48 9.58
C ALA A 13 -8.92 6.92 8.17
N LEU A 14 -8.05 7.58 7.41
CA LEU A 14 -7.55 7.04 6.16
C LEU A 14 -6.51 6.00 6.53
N SER A 15 -6.90 4.74 6.62
CA SER A 15 -5.93 3.66 6.67
C SER A 15 -5.31 3.58 5.27
N LEU A 16 -4.12 4.13 5.14
CA LEU A 16 -3.33 4.00 3.92
C LEU A 16 -2.90 2.54 3.85
N ALA A 17 -3.53 1.77 2.97
CA ALA A 17 -3.01 0.47 2.60
C ALA A 17 -1.67 0.71 1.89
N ILE A 18 -0.58 0.39 2.59
CA ILE A 18 0.80 0.56 2.13
C ILE A 18 1.09 -0.29 0.90
N LEU A 19 0.24 -1.25 0.60
CA LEU A 19 0.39 -2.22 -0.49
C LEU A 19 -0.89 -2.30 -1.32
N GLY A 20 -0.83 -1.74 -2.49
CA GLY A 20 -1.52 -2.11 -3.74
C GLY A 20 -3.03 -2.34 -3.76
N ALA A 21 -3.80 -2.03 -2.72
CA ALA A 21 -5.25 -2.03 -2.80
C ALA A 21 -5.81 -0.88 -1.96
N ALA A 22 -6.34 0.14 -2.59
CA ALA A 22 -7.08 1.20 -1.93
C ALA A 22 -8.36 0.61 -1.32
N SER A 23 -8.32 0.27 -0.05
CA SER A 23 -9.52 -0.10 0.69
C SER A 23 -10.25 1.15 1.14
N THR A 24 -11.40 1.41 0.55
CA THR A 24 -12.35 2.41 1.02
C THR A 24 -13.08 1.87 2.23
N PHE A 25 -12.88 2.51 3.38
CA PHE A 25 -13.71 2.23 4.56
C PHE A 25 -15.05 2.96 4.43
N THR A 26 -16.12 2.21 4.25
CA THR A 26 -17.49 2.70 4.50
C THR A 26 -17.78 2.54 5.98
N PHE A 27 -17.97 3.64 6.69
CA PHE A 27 -18.37 3.60 8.08
C PHE A 27 -19.88 3.34 8.19
N ALA A 28 -20.26 2.26 8.86
CA ALA A 28 -21.59 2.08 9.40
C ALA A 28 -21.78 3.01 10.61
N GLU A 29 -22.99 3.53 10.80
CA GLU A 29 -23.39 4.51 11.81
C GLU A 29 -23.28 3.94 13.23
N GLU A 30 -22.46 4.59 14.02
CA GLU A 30 -22.37 4.85 15.47
C GLU A 30 -22.82 3.82 16.51
N ALA A 31 -21.83 3.05 16.98
CA ALA A 31 -21.60 2.92 18.43
C ALA A 31 -20.60 4.01 18.89
N PRO A 32 -20.52 4.43 20.18
CA PRO A 32 -19.49 5.36 20.62
C PRO A 32 -18.12 4.79 20.23
N ALA A 33 -17.37 5.56 19.42
CA ALA A 33 -16.09 5.09 18.88
C ALA A 33 -15.21 4.58 20.02
N SER A 34 -14.87 3.30 19.99
CA SER A 34 -13.91 2.72 20.93
C SER A 34 -12.61 3.52 20.83
N GLU A 35 -11.99 3.77 21.97
CA GLU A 35 -10.66 4.39 22.00
C GLU A 35 -9.62 3.54 21.26
N HIS A 36 -9.88 2.25 21.17
CA HIS A 36 -9.08 1.23 20.49
C HIS A 36 -9.92 0.52 19.43
N THR A 37 -9.39 0.37 18.23
CA THR A 37 -10.00 -0.40 17.14
C THR A 37 -8.99 -1.42 16.64
N VAL A 38 -9.44 -2.65 16.45
CA VAL A 38 -8.68 -3.73 15.78
C VAL A 38 -9.53 -4.21 14.61
N SER A 39 -8.91 -4.32 13.45
CA SER A 39 -9.50 -4.90 12.26
C SER A 39 -8.54 -5.88 11.61
N GLY A 40 -9.05 -6.73 10.76
CA GLY A 40 -8.24 -7.66 10.02
C GLY A 40 -8.77 -7.87 8.62
N ASN A 41 -7.90 -8.37 7.76
CA ASN A 41 -8.27 -8.71 6.40
C ASN A 41 -7.51 -9.94 5.91
N ILE A 42 -8.12 -10.65 4.97
CA ILE A 42 -7.47 -11.70 4.18
C ILE A 42 -8.00 -11.64 2.76
N GLY A 43 -7.15 -11.87 1.78
CA GLY A 43 -7.55 -11.83 0.38
C GLY A 43 -6.68 -12.72 -0.51
N VAL A 44 -7.15 -12.85 -1.75
CA VAL A 44 -6.41 -13.49 -2.83
C VAL A 44 -6.38 -12.53 -4.00
N VAL A 45 -5.22 -12.32 -4.58
CA VAL A 45 -5.02 -11.57 -5.82
C VAL A 45 -4.50 -12.49 -6.91
N SER A 46 -4.94 -12.23 -8.15
CA SER A 46 -4.49 -13.05 -9.29
C SER A 46 -2.98 -12.94 -9.54
N GLN A 47 -2.40 -11.83 -9.12
CA GLN A 47 -0.97 -11.53 -9.22
C GLN A 47 -0.61 -10.47 -8.17
N TYR A 48 0.53 -10.63 -7.50
CA TYR A 48 1.06 -9.60 -6.63
C TYR A 48 1.87 -8.58 -7.45
N VAL A 49 1.46 -7.34 -7.45
CA VAL A 49 2.12 -6.25 -8.18
C VAL A 49 2.51 -5.14 -7.19
N LEU A 50 3.72 -5.25 -6.63
CA LEU A 50 4.24 -4.23 -5.72
C LEU A 50 4.55 -2.94 -6.48
N ARG A 51 3.90 -1.83 -6.08
CA ARG A 51 4.17 -0.48 -6.62
C ARG A 51 4.24 -0.42 -8.14
N GLY A 52 3.32 -1.13 -8.81
CA GLY A 52 3.23 -1.16 -10.28
C GLY A 52 4.36 -1.92 -10.99
N ASN A 53 5.21 -2.65 -10.27
CA ASN A 53 6.24 -3.49 -10.90
C ASN A 53 5.62 -4.72 -11.57
N THR A 54 5.23 -4.59 -12.83
CA THR A 54 4.62 -5.67 -13.60
C THR A 54 5.63 -6.63 -14.25
N ALA A 55 6.92 -6.46 -13.98
CA ALA A 55 8.02 -7.31 -14.47
C ALA A 55 8.60 -8.23 -13.38
N SER A 56 8.18 -8.08 -12.12
CA SER A 56 8.66 -8.90 -11.01
C SER A 56 8.17 -10.34 -11.10
N LEU A 57 8.96 -11.27 -10.56
CA LEU A 57 8.58 -12.67 -10.36
C LEU A 57 7.36 -12.84 -9.44
N GLU A 58 7.06 -11.87 -8.60
CA GLU A 58 5.83 -11.80 -7.78
C GLU A 58 4.57 -11.88 -8.61
N ASN A 59 4.65 -11.46 -9.88
CA ASN A 59 3.52 -11.40 -10.80
C ASN A 59 3.15 -12.73 -11.45
N ASP A 60 3.95 -13.76 -11.29
CA ASP A 60 3.78 -15.02 -12.02
C ASP A 60 2.73 -15.93 -11.38
N ASN A 61 2.34 -15.66 -10.13
CA ASN A 61 1.41 -16.48 -9.38
C ASN A 61 0.36 -15.65 -8.65
N ALA A 62 -0.76 -16.31 -8.33
CA ALA A 62 -1.72 -15.77 -7.37
C ALA A 62 -1.09 -15.71 -5.97
N ALA A 63 -1.40 -14.64 -5.24
CA ALA A 63 -0.92 -14.46 -3.87
C ALA A 63 -2.09 -14.44 -2.87
N VAL A 64 -1.85 -15.06 -1.71
CA VAL A 64 -2.68 -14.90 -0.51
C VAL A 64 -2.05 -13.82 0.34
N GLN A 65 -2.84 -12.82 0.70
CA GLN A 65 -2.42 -11.63 1.41
C GLN A 65 -3.35 -11.35 2.57
N GLY A 66 -2.84 -10.72 3.63
CA GLY A 66 -3.71 -10.32 4.73
C GLY A 66 -2.95 -9.71 5.89
N GLY A 67 -3.69 -9.14 6.83
CA GLY A 67 -3.09 -8.43 7.95
C GLY A 67 -4.04 -8.15 9.09
N LEU A 68 -3.47 -7.54 10.11
CA LEU A 68 -4.16 -7.04 11.30
C LEU A 68 -3.74 -5.60 11.54
N ASP A 69 -4.72 -4.73 11.76
CA ASP A 69 -4.55 -3.31 12.02
C ASP A 69 -5.03 -2.96 13.42
N TYR A 70 -4.28 -2.16 14.12
CA TYR A 70 -4.66 -1.50 15.34
C TYR A 70 -4.66 0.01 15.13
N SER A 71 -5.68 0.69 15.58
CA SER A 71 -5.73 2.15 15.64
C SER A 71 -6.27 2.64 16.98
N HIS A 72 -5.76 3.80 17.40
CA HIS A 72 -6.14 4.48 18.62
C HIS A 72 -6.73 5.86 18.30
N SER A 73 -7.70 6.31 19.07
CA SER A 73 -8.38 7.59 18.88
C SER A 73 -7.46 8.82 18.93
N SER A 74 -6.25 8.68 19.47
CA SER A 74 -5.21 9.73 19.40
C SER A 74 -4.60 9.93 18.02
N GLY A 75 -4.81 9.00 17.07
CA GLY A 75 -4.18 8.96 15.77
C GLY A 75 -3.04 7.95 15.63
N PHE A 76 -2.58 7.34 16.75
CA PHE A 76 -1.58 6.27 16.68
C PHE A 76 -2.16 5.04 15.99
N TYR A 77 -1.37 4.40 15.14
CA TYR A 77 -1.68 3.12 14.50
C TYR A 77 -0.47 2.19 14.49
N ALA A 78 -0.71 0.90 14.45
CA ALA A 78 0.28 -0.13 14.20
C ALA A 78 -0.38 -1.32 13.54
N GLY A 79 0.36 -2.10 12.78
CA GLY A 79 -0.20 -3.27 12.13
C GLY A 79 0.86 -4.23 11.62
N TYR A 80 0.33 -5.30 11.09
CA TYR A 80 1.07 -6.35 10.40
C TYR A 80 0.33 -6.66 9.11
N TRP A 81 1.08 -6.85 8.04
CA TRP A 81 0.60 -7.41 6.78
C TRP A 81 1.57 -8.48 6.30
N GLY A 82 1.09 -9.40 5.49
CA GLY A 82 1.93 -10.41 4.88
C GLY A 82 1.36 -10.94 3.59
N SER A 83 2.25 -11.49 2.76
CA SER A 83 1.93 -12.05 1.45
C SER A 83 2.75 -13.29 1.16
N THR A 84 2.11 -14.28 0.54
CA THR A 84 2.85 -15.35 -0.12
C THR A 84 3.59 -14.79 -1.31
N LEU A 85 4.88 -15.16 -1.47
CA LEU A 85 5.67 -14.88 -2.66
C LEU A 85 5.73 -16.12 -3.56
N GLY A 86 5.62 -15.91 -4.87
CA GLY A 86 5.69 -17.00 -5.85
C GLY A 86 7.09 -17.53 -6.11
N TYR A 87 8.11 -16.96 -5.46
CA TYR A 87 9.54 -17.22 -5.67
C TYR A 87 10.29 -17.25 -4.33
N ASN A 88 11.54 -17.70 -4.35
CA ASN A 88 12.46 -17.60 -3.22
C ASN A 88 13.16 -16.24 -3.24
N ALA A 89 12.99 -15.44 -2.19
CA ALA A 89 13.55 -14.09 -2.10
C ALA A 89 15.08 -14.07 -1.97
N GLU A 90 15.70 -15.14 -1.45
CA GLU A 90 17.15 -15.28 -1.36
C GLU A 90 17.77 -15.74 -2.68
N LEU A 91 17.15 -16.74 -3.30
CA LEU A 91 17.59 -17.31 -4.59
C LEU A 91 16.34 -17.44 -5.48
N PRO A 92 16.08 -16.52 -6.42
CA PRO A 92 14.89 -16.55 -7.25
C PRO A 92 14.80 -17.84 -8.08
N THR A 93 14.15 -18.85 -7.53
CA THR A 93 13.90 -20.14 -8.17
C THR A 93 12.40 -20.46 -8.05
N GLU A 94 11.89 -21.30 -8.94
CA GLU A 94 10.49 -21.72 -8.91
C GLU A 94 10.16 -22.75 -7.81
N THR A 95 11.19 -23.34 -7.16
CA THR A 95 11.00 -24.48 -6.27
C THR A 95 10.74 -24.09 -4.82
N ASP A 96 11.40 -23.06 -4.34
CA ASP A 96 11.29 -22.57 -2.98
C ASP A 96 10.46 -21.29 -2.95
N LYS A 97 9.59 -21.18 -1.97
CA LYS A 97 8.67 -20.04 -1.83
C LYS A 97 8.94 -19.31 -0.53
N SER A 98 8.96 -17.99 -0.61
CA SER A 98 9.12 -17.11 0.54
C SER A 98 7.79 -16.51 0.97
N PHE A 99 7.83 -15.82 2.08
CA PHE A 99 6.72 -15.04 2.60
C PHE A 99 7.24 -13.66 3.00
N GLU A 100 6.51 -12.62 2.63
CA GLU A 100 6.77 -11.24 3.00
C GLU A 100 5.99 -10.90 4.28
N HIS A 101 6.69 -10.28 5.23
CA HIS A 101 6.13 -9.82 6.49
C HIS A 101 6.42 -8.33 6.64
N ASP A 102 5.38 -7.53 6.78
CA ASP A 102 5.48 -6.09 6.97
C ASP A 102 4.94 -5.71 8.34
N PHE A 103 5.79 -5.11 9.15
CA PHE A 103 5.42 -4.53 10.44
C PHE A 103 5.44 -3.01 10.31
N TYR A 104 4.33 -2.36 10.58
CA TYR A 104 4.23 -0.92 10.42
C TYR A 104 3.63 -0.25 11.64
N ALA A 105 4.04 1.00 11.85
CA ALA A 105 3.46 1.86 12.87
C ALA A 105 3.58 3.33 12.46
N GLY A 106 2.72 4.18 13.06
CA GLY A 106 2.78 5.59 12.78
C GLY A 106 1.69 6.39 13.49
N PHE A 107 1.49 7.59 12.98
CA PHE A 107 0.56 8.55 13.53
C PHE A 107 -0.17 9.29 12.39
N ASN A 108 -1.49 9.33 12.49
CA ASN A 108 -2.36 10.14 11.64
C ASN A 108 -2.83 11.36 12.42
N GLY A 109 -2.64 12.55 11.85
CA GLY A 109 -3.06 13.81 12.46
C GLY A 109 -3.92 14.63 11.53
N ALA A 110 -4.77 15.51 12.11
CA ALA A 110 -5.55 16.48 11.37
C ALA A 110 -4.86 17.85 11.42
N ILE A 111 -4.70 18.49 10.26
CA ILE A 111 -4.26 19.89 10.14
C ILE A 111 -5.47 20.81 10.09
N THR A 112 -6.50 20.42 9.31
CA THR A 112 -7.81 21.07 9.23
C THR A 112 -8.89 19.99 9.18
N GLU A 113 -10.17 20.38 9.03
CA GLU A 113 -11.29 19.43 8.85
C GLU A 113 -11.12 18.56 7.59
N ASP A 114 -10.52 19.09 6.53
CA ASP A 114 -10.38 18.42 5.24
C ASP A 114 -8.94 17.94 4.97
N LEU A 115 -7.94 18.45 5.71
CA LEU A 115 -6.53 18.17 5.47
C LEU A 115 -5.93 17.42 6.66
N GLY A 116 -5.37 16.24 6.39
CA GLY A 116 -4.66 15.43 7.36
C GLY A 116 -3.24 15.09 6.91
N PHE A 117 -2.47 14.51 7.82
CA PHE A 117 -1.13 14.00 7.54
C PHE A 117 -0.93 12.63 8.18
N THR A 118 0.02 11.90 7.62
CA THR A 118 0.50 10.62 8.15
C THR A 118 2.01 10.67 8.29
N LEU A 119 2.51 10.21 9.43
CA LEU A 119 3.94 9.95 9.66
C LEU A 119 4.08 8.54 10.19
N GLY A 120 4.98 7.75 9.62
CA GLY A 120 5.14 6.36 10.04
C GLY A 120 6.32 5.68 9.36
N GLY A 121 6.30 4.38 9.40
CA GLY A 121 7.25 3.55 8.69
C GLY A 121 6.86 2.09 8.73
N THR A 122 7.51 1.32 7.88
CA THR A 122 7.31 -0.12 7.69
C THR A 122 8.65 -0.82 7.75
N TYR A 123 8.71 -1.93 8.48
CA TYR A 123 9.83 -2.87 8.41
C TYR A 123 9.41 -4.06 7.56
N TYR A 124 10.08 -4.21 6.42
CA TYR A 124 9.92 -5.34 5.51
C TYR A 124 10.84 -6.47 5.95
N LEU A 125 10.29 -7.66 6.10
CA LEU A 125 11.00 -8.88 6.47
C LEU A 125 10.71 -9.99 5.47
N TYR A 126 11.73 -10.42 4.75
CA TYR A 126 11.70 -11.51 3.78
C TYR A 126 12.48 -12.70 4.32
N TYR A 127 11.77 -13.70 4.80
CA TYR A 127 12.45 -14.90 5.29
C TYR A 127 12.57 -15.94 4.16
N PRO A 128 13.77 -16.50 3.93
CA PRO A 128 15.04 -16.37 4.66
C PRO A 128 16.03 -15.30 4.14
N ALA A 129 15.61 -14.36 3.31
CA ALA A 129 16.47 -13.41 2.61
C ALA A 129 16.82 -12.17 3.46
N ASP A 130 17.81 -12.28 4.33
CA ASP A 130 18.19 -11.20 5.26
C ASP A 130 18.63 -9.91 4.53
N ASP A 131 19.29 -10.02 3.37
CA ASP A 131 19.76 -8.88 2.56
C ASP A 131 18.61 -8.12 1.84
N ALA A 132 17.38 -8.61 1.94
CA ALA A 132 16.18 -7.95 1.45
C ALA A 132 15.42 -7.19 2.54
N ASN A 133 15.78 -7.36 3.81
CA ASN A 133 15.09 -6.78 4.96
C ASN A 133 15.45 -5.31 5.14
N VAL A 134 14.46 -4.43 5.27
CA VAL A 134 14.71 -2.99 5.38
C VAL A 134 13.58 -2.27 6.12
N PHE A 135 13.94 -1.15 6.75
CA PHE A 135 12.98 -0.18 7.25
C PHE A 135 12.76 0.91 6.19
N GLU A 136 11.52 1.31 6.03
CA GLU A 136 11.09 2.38 5.14
C GLU A 136 10.30 3.42 5.93
N THR A 137 10.62 4.70 5.75
CA THR A 137 9.86 5.80 6.33
C THR A 137 8.66 6.14 5.47
N LEU A 138 7.59 6.65 6.09
CA LEU A 138 6.37 7.10 5.42
C LEU A 138 6.02 8.51 5.84
N VAL A 139 5.82 9.39 4.86
CA VAL A 139 5.21 10.71 5.04
C VAL A 139 4.03 10.83 4.08
N GLY A 140 2.89 11.28 4.57
CA GLY A 140 1.69 11.42 3.75
C GLY A 140 0.89 12.68 4.07
N LEU A 141 0.17 13.15 3.06
CA LEU A 141 -0.86 14.18 3.17
C LEU A 141 -2.14 13.66 2.52
N ASN A 142 -3.27 13.93 3.14
CA ASN A 142 -4.59 13.63 2.57
C ASN A 142 -5.48 14.86 2.60
N TYR A 143 -6.15 15.11 1.48
CA TYR A 143 -7.13 16.16 1.34
C TYR A 143 -8.42 15.57 0.76
N LYS A 144 -9.45 15.42 1.62
CA LYS A 144 -10.71 14.72 1.26
C LYS A 144 -10.41 13.32 0.71
N ASP A 145 -10.77 13.09 -0.55
CA ASP A 145 -10.63 11.80 -1.23
C ASP A 145 -9.27 11.65 -1.95
N PHE A 146 -8.38 12.66 -1.85
CA PHE A 146 -7.03 12.64 -2.42
C PHE A 146 -5.99 12.32 -1.35
N GLY A 147 -5.03 11.48 -1.68
CA GLY A 147 -3.85 11.19 -0.88
C GLY A 147 -2.57 11.36 -1.68
N ILE A 148 -1.51 11.81 -1.02
CA ILE A 148 -0.14 11.80 -1.55
C ILE A 148 0.77 11.24 -0.47
N THR A 149 1.65 10.30 -0.83
CA THR A 149 2.64 9.74 0.09
C THR A 149 4.02 9.71 -0.54
N ALA A 150 5.03 9.77 0.32
CA ALA A 150 6.42 9.46 0.01
C ALA A 150 6.90 8.38 0.98
N GLN A 151 7.47 7.32 0.44
CA GLN A 151 8.01 6.19 1.18
C GLN A 151 9.48 6.05 0.80
N THR A 152 10.39 6.14 1.79
CA THR A 152 11.83 6.21 1.54
C THR A 152 12.55 5.09 2.28
N LEU A 153 13.34 4.29 1.57
CA LEU A 153 14.22 3.26 2.12
C LEU A 153 15.32 3.90 2.97
N THR A 154 15.62 3.31 4.12
CA THR A 154 16.63 3.82 5.05
C THR A 154 17.99 3.14 4.91
N ASP A 155 18.05 2.02 4.18
CA ASP A 155 19.27 1.23 4.03
C ASP A 155 19.31 0.58 2.64
N ASP A 156 20.49 0.11 2.23
CA ASP A 156 20.71 -0.61 0.98
C ASP A 156 20.26 -2.05 1.12
N VAL A 157 19.51 -2.51 0.13
CA VAL A 157 19.02 -3.90 0.04
C VAL A 157 19.08 -4.38 -1.40
N THR A 158 18.94 -5.69 -1.60
CA THR A 158 19.05 -6.32 -2.93
C THR A 158 18.06 -5.79 -3.97
N TRP A 159 17.00 -5.08 -3.55
CA TRP A 159 15.94 -4.56 -4.41
C TRP A 159 15.81 -3.02 -4.39
N GLY A 160 16.65 -2.31 -3.61
CA GLY A 160 16.62 -0.85 -3.54
C GLY A 160 17.79 -0.27 -2.74
N ASN A 161 18.12 0.99 -2.99
CA ASN A 161 19.17 1.73 -2.29
C ASN A 161 18.59 2.61 -1.19
N ALA A 162 19.38 2.92 -0.17
CA ALA A 162 19.07 3.94 0.81
C ALA A 162 18.75 5.27 0.11
N GLY A 163 17.61 5.86 0.44
CA GLY A 163 17.11 7.08 -0.22
C GLY A 163 16.18 6.83 -1.41
N ASP A 164 16.07 5.61 -1.93
CA ASP A 164 15.04 5.28 -2.93
C ASP A 164 13.68 5.70 -2.37
N THR A 165 12.95 6.51 -3.12
CA THR A 165 11.69 7.06 -2.65
C THR A 165 10.56 6.80 -3.63
N TYR A 166 9.55 6.06 -3.17
CA TYR A 166 8.32 5.86 -3.90
C TYR A 166 7.30 6.93 -3.56
N PHE A 167 6.83 7.65 -4.57
CA PHE A 167 5.75 8.61 -4.47
C PHE A 167 4.46 8.01 -5.01
N LEU A 168 3.38 8.16 -4.25
CA LEU A 168 2.06 7.72 -4.66
C LEU A 168 1.06 8.86 -4.49
N ALA A 169 0.37 9.22 -5.58
CA ALA A 169 -0.86 10.00 -5.52
C ALA A 169 -2.06 9.08 -5.72
N SER A 170 -3.08 9.21 -4.90
CA SER A 170 -4.28 8.37 -4.93
C SER A 170 -5.57 9.18 -4.88
N TYR A 171 -6.62 8.63 -5.49
CA TYR A 171 -7.97 9.18 -5.45
C TYR A 171 -8.98 8.05 -5.45
N SER A 172 -9.99 8.16 -4.58
CA SER A 172 -11.07 7.19 -4.47
C SER A 172 -12.42 7.89 -4.56
N TYR A 173 -13.35 7.33 -5.33
CA TYR A 173 -14.66 7.93 -5.56
C TYR A 173 -15.78 6.87 -5.55
N GLY A 174 -16.78 7.10 -4.69
CA GLY A 174 -17.98 6.26 -4.64
C GLY A 174 -18.88 6.45 -5.86
N LEU A 175 -19.16 5.38 -6.57
CA LEU A 175 -20.05 5.32 -7.71
C LEU A 175 -21.44 4.76 -7.30
N PRO A 176 -22.50 4.97 -8.11
CA PRO A 176 -23.79 4.31 -7.87
C PRO A 176 -23.69 2.80 -7.77
N LYS A 177 -24.59 2.18 -7.01
CA LYS A 177 -24.69 0.73 -6.77
C LYS A 177 -23.46 0.16 -6.04
N ASP A 178 -22.94 0.88 -5.08
CA ASP A 178 -21.86 0.48 -4.19
C ASP A 178 -20.52 0.15 -4.89
N PHE A 179 -20.37 0.57 -6.14
CA PHE A 179 -19.07 0.54 -6.80
C PHE A 179 -18.17 1.66 -6.28
N THR A 180 -16.88 1.38 -6.17
CA THR A 180 -15.86 2.38 -5.88
C THR A 180 -14.83 2.41 -6.99
N LEU A 181 -14.60 3.61 -7.54
CA LEU A 181 -13.48 3.89 -8.44
C LEU A 181 -12.26 4.23 -7.61
N ASN A 182 -11.16 3.53 -7.84
CA ASN A 182 -9.86 3.79 -7.22
C ASN A 182 -8.86 4.12 -8.32
N THR A 183 -8.11 5.20 -8.16
CA THR A 183 -7.04 5.57 -9.09
C THR A 183 -5.77 5.88 -8.34
N SER A 184 -4.64 5.54 -8.92
CA SER A 184 -3.34 5.90 -8.35
C SER A 184 -2.30 6.16 -9.42
N LEU A 185 -1.37 7.06 -9.10
CA LEU A 185 -0.23 7.42 -9.90
C LEU A 185 1.02 7.22 -9.06
N GLY A 186 1.92 6.36 -9.50
CA GLY A 186 3.19 6.07 -8.84
C GLY A 186 4.38 6.64 -9.61
N ALA A 187 5.36 7.15 -8.88
CA ALA A 187 6.66 7.55 -9.40
C ALA A 187 7.76 7.13 -8.42
N TYR A 188 8.96 6.97 -8.92
CA TYR A 188 10.13 6.66 -8.10
C TYR A 188 11.23 7.70 -8.32
N TYR A 189 11.87 8.09 -7.22
CA TYR A 189 13.23 8.63 -7.20
C TYR A 189 14.16 7.50 -6.78
N TYR A 190 15.25 7.31 -7.51
CA TYR A 190 16.26 6.31 -7.27
C TYR A 190 17.59 6.95 -6.92
N SER A 191 18.23 6.44 -5.88
CA SER A 191 19.64 6.67 -5.63
C SER A 191 20.47 5.80 -6.59
N ASP A 192 21.52 6.37 -7.17
CA ASP A 192 22.46 5.67 -8.08
C ASP A 192 23.68 5.10 -7.33
N SER A 193 23.64 5.11 -6.00
CA SER A 193 24.72 4.64 -5.14
C SER A 193 24.17 3.79 -4.01
N GLY A 194 24.80 2.63 -3.79
CA GLY A 194 24.45 1.68 -2.75
C GLY A 194 25.27 0.40 -2.88
N ASP A 195 25.20 -0.46 -1.88
CA ASP A 195 26.01 -1.68 -1.79
C ASP A 195 25.68 -2.70 -2.91
N TYR A 196 24.48 -2.61 -3.49
CA TYR A 196 23.98 -3.53 -4.51
C TYR A 196 23.99 -2.94 -5.93
N GLU A 197 24.43 -1.68 -6.12
CA GLU A 197 24.59 -1.09 -7.45
C GLU A 197 25.69 -1.82 -8.25
N GLY A 198 25.36 -2.19 -9.49
CA GLY A 198 26.21 -3.02 -10.34
C GLY A 198 26.22 -4.50 -9.96
N VAL A 199 25.42 -4.95 -8.98
CA VAL A 199 25.27 -6.35 -8.56
C VAL A 199 23.86 -6.86 -8.86
N THR A 200 22.86 -6.39 -8.14
CA THR A 200 21.42 -6.69 -8.34
C THR A 200 20.64 -5.49 -8.85
N LEU A 201 21.19 -4.30 -8.71
CA LEU A 201 20.61 -3.04 -9.15
C LEU A 201 21.48 -2.42 -10.25
N ASP A 202 20.82 -1.73 -11.20
CA ASP A 202 21.46 -0.99 -12.30
C ASP A 202 20.63 0.28 -12.52
N THR A 203 21.03 1.37 -11.88
CA THR A 203 20.29 2.64 -11.92
C THR A 203 20.80 3.48 -13.09
N GLN A 204 19.97 3.63 -14.12
CA GLN A 204 20.25 4.43 -15.32
C GLN A 204 19.52 5.79 -15.27
N GLU A 205 18.41 5.87 -14.53
CA GLU A 205 17.57 7.04 -14.41
C GLU A 205 17.21 7.31 -12.95
N ASP A 206 17.37 8.56 -12.50
CA ASP A 206 17.13 8.96 -11.10
C ASP A 206 15.65 9.11 -10.78
N PHE A 207 14.79 9.36 -11.77
CA PHE A 207 13.38 9.61 -11.54
C PHE A 207 12.52 9.11 -12.71
N ASN A 208 11.60 8.18 -12.39
CA ASN A 208 10.72 7.57 -13.37
C ASN A 208 9.25 7.58 -12.97
N PHE A 209 8.37 7.76 -13.96
CA PHE A 209 6.98 7.34 -13.87
C PHE A 209 6.92 5.82 -13.72
N ARG A 210 6.25 5.35 -12.64
CA ARG A 210 6.22 3.95 -12.30
C ARG A 210 4.97 3.24 -12.79
N HIS A 211 3.80 3.81 -12.54
CA HIS A 211 2.52 3.27 -12.98
C HIS A 211 1.39 4.30 -12.88
N PHE A 212 0.32 4.02 -13.64
CA PHE A 212 -1.00 4.57 -13.39
C PHE A 212 -1.99 3.41 -13.28
N THR A 213 -2.76 3.39 -12.19
CA THR A 213 -3.74 2.32 -11.95
C THR A 213 -5.15 2.89 -11.92
N VAL A 214 -6.07 2.19 -12.58
CA VAL A 214 -7.51 2.41 -12.49
C VAL A 214 -8.14 1.13 -12.00
N GLY A 215 -8.75 1.18 -10.83
CA GLY A 215 -9.41 0.06 -10.17
C GLY A 215 -10.90 0.29 -9.98
N LEU A 216 -11.65 -0.78 -9.98
CA LEU A 216 -13.06 -0.81 -9.63
C LEU A 216 -13.26 -1.88 -8.58
N SER A 217 -13.86 -1.53 -7.45
CA SER A 217 -14.22 -2.46 -6.38
C SER A 217 -15.71 -2.48 -6.10
N HIS A 218 -16.21 -3.60 -5.58
CA HIS A 218 -17.62 -3.78 -5.24
C HIS A 218 -17.75 -4.75 -4.05
N PRO A 219 -18.49 -4.38 -2.98
CA PRO A 219 -18.78 -5.27 -1.87
C PRO A 219 -19.72 -6.39 -2.31
N LEU A 220 -19.60 -7.56 -1.72
CA LEU A 220 -20.49 -8.71 -1.94
C LEU A 220 -21.62 -8.73 -0.90
N GLY A 221 -22.53 -7.76 -1.00
CA GLY A 221 -23.56 -7.52 -0.01
C GLY A 221 -22.96 -7.18 1.36
N ASP A 222 -23.59 -7.62 2.44
CA ASP A 222 -23.18 -7.36 3.83
C ASP A 222 -22.26 -8.47 4.38
N THR A 223 -21.51 -9.15 3.53
CA THR A 223 -20.70 -10.31 3.93
C THR A 223 -19.34 -9.97 4.51
N GLY A 224 -18.90 -8.71 4.39
CA GLY A 224 -17.51 -8.29 4.65
C GLY A 224 -16.55 -8.62 3.49
N ALA A 225 -17.02 -9.31 2.47
CA ALA A 225 -16.23 -9.63 1.29
C ALA A 225 -16.41 -8.58 0.18
N SER A 226 -15.36 -8.35 -0.60
CA SER A 226 -15.37 -7.47 -1.77
C SER A 226 -14.54 -8.07 -2.90
N VAL A 227 -14.88 -7.69 -4.13
CA VAL A 227 -14.09 -8.00 -5.33
C VAL A 227 -13.51 -6.72 -5.90
N ASN A 228 -12.32 -6.81 -6.49
CA ASN A 228 -11.72 -5.71 -7.23
C ASN A 228 -11.13 -6.17 -8.56
N MET A 229 -11.06 -5.24 -9.49
CA MET A 229 -10.35 -5.37 -10.75
C MET A 229 -9.55 -4.10 -10.97
N ASP A 230 -8.24 -4.24 -11.11
CA ASP A 230 -7.32 -3.14 -11.33
C ASP A 230 -6.66 -3.27 -12.71
N TYR A 231 -6.68 -2.20 -13.49
CA TYR A 231 -5.90 -2.07 -14.72
C TYR A 231 -4.70 -1.17 -14.45
N ILE A 232 -3.51 -1.75 -14.56
CA ILE A 232 -2.24 -1.09 -14.32
C ILE A 232 -1.62 -0.75 -15.67
N VAL A 233 -1.40 0.53 -15.92
CA VAL A 233 -0.57 1.04 -17.01
C VAL A 233 0.85 1.08 -16.47
N GLY A 234 1.75 0.28 -17.03
CA GLY A 234 3.14 0.21 -16.65
C GLY A 234 3.91 1.45 -17.09
N GLY A 235 4.89 1.84 -16.30
CA GLY A 235 5.87 2.87 -16.57
C GLY A 235 7.24 2.26 -16.84
N ILE A 236 8.27 2.78 -16.15
CA ILE A 236 9.67 2.42 -16.39
C ILE A 236 10.36 2.09 -15.07
N LEU A 237 11.24 1.09 -15.04
CA LEU A 237 12.13 0.75 -13.93
C LEU A 237 13.39 1.62 -13.93
N ARG A 238 14.21 1.50 -12.86
CA ARG A 238 15.49 2.21 -12.72
C ARG A 238 16.50 1.91 -13.83
N ASP A 239 16.43 0.72 -14.42
CA ASP A 239 17.28 0.22 -15.50
C ASP A 239 16.70 0.48 -16.90
N GLU A 240 15.78 1.43 -17.02
CA GLU A 240 15.03 1.77 -18.24
C GLU A 240 14.14 0.63 -18.78
N THR A 241 13.94 -0.46 -18.04
CA THR A 241 13.02 -1.53 -18.44
C THR A 241 11.58 -1.03 -18.50
N ASP A 242 10.95 -1.14 -19.67
CA ASP A 242 9.53 -0.84 -19.86
C ASP A 242 8.63 -1.87 -19.17
N LEU A 243 7.73 -1.39 -18.32
CA LEU A 243 6.72 -2.20 -17.67
C LEU A 243 5.49 -2.39 -18.57
N LYS A 244 4.99 -3.61 -18.65
CA LYS A 244 3.79 -3.92 -19.44
C LYS A 244 2.53 -3.60 -18.66
N ASN A 245 1.46 -3.25 -19.37
CA ASN A 245 0.14 -3.13 -18.77
C ASN A 245 -0.34 -4.47 -18.22
N LYS A 246 -1.07 -4.45 -17.10
CA LYS A 246 -1.54 -5.66 -16.44
C LYS A 246 -2.94 -5.48 -15.86
N VAL A 247 -3.73 -6.56 -15.84
CA VAL A 247 -5.00 -6.63 -15.12
C VAL A 247 -4.78 -7.51 -13.88
N VAL A 248 -5.19 -7.03 -12.72
CA VAL A 248 -5.17 -7.76 -11.46
C VAL A 248 -6.61 -7.91 -10.96
N LEU A 249 -6.99 -9.12 -10.59
CA LEU A 249 -8.26 -9.42 -9.96
C LEU A 249 -8.02 -9.77 -8.50
N GLY A 250 -8.89 -9.28 -7.62
CA GLY A 250 -8.81 -9.56 -6.19
C GLY A 250 -10.14 -9.94 -5.58
N LEU A 251 -10.07 -10.75 -4.55
CA LEU A 251 -11.15 -11.05 -3.61
C LEU A 251 -10.59 -10.81 -2.21
N LYS A 252 -11.25 -9.96 -1.43
CA LYS A 252 -10.84 -9.60 -0.06
C LYS A 252 -11.99 -9.82 0.90
N TYR A 253 -11.69 -10.23 2.12
CA TYR A 253 -12.60 -10.28 3.26
C TYR A 253 -12.05 -9.45 4.40
N GLU A 254 -12.89 -8.60 4.98
CA GLU A 254 -12.57 -7.72 6.13
C GLU A 254 -13.43 -8.09 7.34
N PHE A 255 -12.84 -8.02 8.55
CA PHE A 255 -13.51 -8.36 9.81
C PHE A 255 -12.98 -7.52 10.99
#